data_64e1bc7300a9be47b0dd59bc1337152e
#
_entry.id   64e1bc7300a9be47b0dd59bc1337152e
#
_cell.length_a   1.000
_cell.length_b   1.000
_cell.length_c   1.000
_cell.angle_alpha   90.00
_cell.angle_beta   90.00
_cell.angle_gamma   90.00
#
_symmetry.space_group_name_H-M   'P 1'
#
loop_
_entity.id
_entity.type
_entity.pdbx_description
1 polymer ?
#
loop_
_entity_poly.entity_id
_entity_poly.type
_entity_poly.pdbx_seq_one_letter_code
_entity_poly.pdbx_strand_id
1 'polypeptide(L)'
;MMENVNKPSTSIKNWATDDRPREKLLTKGASSLSNSELIAILLNNGSKSKSAVELGKEILKLGKDNLNELGKLTLKDFRKIKGIGEAKSVTIVAALELGRRRQASASLEKPVV
;
A
#
# COMPACT_ATOMS: atom_id res chain seq x y z
N MET A 1 -30.16 -21.82 3.35
CA MET A 1 -29.70 -21.53 3.44
C MET A 1 -28.77 -21.02 3.56
N MET A 2 -28.43 -20.72 3.60
CA MET A 2 -27.53 -20.18 3.64
C MET A 2 -26.41 -20.74 3.52
N GLU A 3 -26.27 -21.68 3.16
CA GLU A 3 -25.25 -22.29 2.95
C GLU A 3 -24.46 -21.80 2.05
N ASN A 4 -24.89 -21.34 1.24
CA ASN A 4 -24.19 -20.77 0.28
C ASN A 4 -23.27 -19.88 0.89
N VAL A 5 -23.55 -19.48 1.95
CA VAL A 5 -22.73 -18.64 2.66
C VAL A 5 -21.41 -19.27 2.83
N ASN A 6 -21.36 -20.55 2.97
CA ASN A 6 -20.16 -21.20 3.19
C ASN A 6 -19.25 -21.33 2.05
N LYS A 7 -19.79 -21.59 0.90
CA LYS A 7 -19.02 -21.87 -0.17
C LYS A 7 -18.12 -20.83 -0.51
N PRO A 8 -18.50 -19.72 -0.70
CA PRO A 8 -17.61 -18.71 -1.08
C PRO A 8 -16.85 -18.18 0.11
N SER A 9 -17.03 -18.79 1.25
CA SER A 9 -16.41 -18.24 2.43
C SER A 9 -14.91 -18.08 2.30
N THR A 10 -14.23 -18.97 1.62
CA THR A 10 -12.78 -18.84 1.45
C THR A 10 -12.45 -17.64 0.59
N SER A 11 -13.13 -17.48 -0.52
CA SER A 11 -12.90 -16.35 -1.40
C SER A 11 -13.30 -15.07 -0.74
N ILE A 12 -14.42 -15.08 -0.04
CA ILE A 12 -14.90 -13.92 0.64
C ILE A 12 -13.93 -13.52 1.73
N LYS A 13 -13.36 -14.50 2.39
CA LYS A 13 -12.40 -14.26 3.44
C LYS A 13 -11.16 -13.56 2.89
N ASN A 14 -10.65 -14.02 1.75
CA ASN A 14 -9.49 -13.41 1.15
C ASN A 14 -9.82 -12.00 0.67
N TRP A 15 -11.00 -11.84 0.10
CA TRP A 15 -11.45 -10.55 -0.37
C TRP A 15 -11.56 -9.58 0.82
N ALA A 16 -12.12 -10.03 1.92
CA ALA A 16 -12.27 -9.20 3.10
C ALA A 16 -10.92 -8.80 3.68
N THR A 17 -9.94 -9.70 3.60
CA THR A 17 -8.61 -9.42 4.10
C THR A 17 -7.96 -8.31 3.28
N ASP A 18 -8.09 -8.39 1.95
CA ASP A 18 -7.50 -7.37 1.09
C ASP A 18 -8.25 -6.04 1.21
N ASP A 19 -9.53 -6.07 1.57
CA ASP A 19 -10.32 -4.88 1.69
C ASP A 19 -10.25 -4.19 3.05
N ARG A 20 -9.70 -4.86 4.05
CA ARG A 20 -9.64 -4.30 5.40
C ARG A 20 -8.95 -2.94 5.49
N PRO A 21 -7.84 -2.69 4.82
CA PRO A 21 -7.23 -1.37 4.91
C PRO A 21 -8.14 -0.27 4.39
N ARG A 22 -8.89 -0.53 3.31
CA ARG A 22 -9.82 0.45 2.76
C ARG A 22 -10.93 0.74 3.74
N GLU A 23 -11.48 -0.31 4.33
CA GLU A 23 -12.54 -0.18 5.30
C GLU A 23 -12.07 0.60 6.51
N LYS A 24 -10.87 0.29 6.97
CA LYS A 24 -10.29 0.97 8.11
C LYS A 24 -10.08 2.46 7.82
N LEU A 25 -9.66 2.79 6.60
CA LEU A 25 -9.49 4.16 6.20
C LEU A 25 -10.83 4.89 6.23
N LEU A 26 -11.87 4.27 5.69
CA LEU A 26 -13.19 4.86 5.63
C LEU A 26 -13.80 5.12 7.01
N THR A 27 -13.60 4.20 7.93
CA THR A 27 -14.22 4.29 9.24
C THR A 27 -13.37 5.02 10.28
N LYS A 28 -12.06 4.93 10.17
CA LYS A 28 -11.17 5.47 11.20
C LYS A 28 -10.19 6.54 10.70
N GLY A 29 -10.12 6.74 9.41
CA GLY A 29 -9.25 7.76 8.84
C GLY A 29 -7.84 7.28 8.56
N ALA A 30 -7.12 8.04 7.76
CA ALA A 30 -5.80 7.66 7.27
C ALA A 30 -4.77 7.51 8.39
N SER A 31 -4.86 8.33 9.41
CA SER A 31 -3.85 8.30 10.48
C SER A 31 -3.88 7.01 11.29
N SER A 32 -4.94 6.23 11.18
CA SER A 32 -5.04 4.97 11.91
C SER A 32 -4.36 3.81 11.18
N LEU A 33 -3.93 4.01 9.95
CA LEU A 33 -3.33 2.94 9.17
C LEU A 33 -1.81 2.92 9.29
N SER A 34 -1.24 1.72 9.25
CA SER A 34 0.20 1.56 9.21
C SER A 34 0.69 1.87 7.80
N ASN A 35 1.98 2.05 7.63
CA ASN A 35 2.56 2.28 6.32
C ASN A 35 2.28 1.13 5.36
N SER A 36 2.37 -0.11 5.85
CA SER A 36 2.09 -1.25 4.97
C SER A 36 0.62 -1.31 4.57
N GLU A 37 -0.28 -0.88 5.44
CA GLU A 37 -1.70 -0.82 5.10
C GLU A 37 -1.98 0.24 4.04
N LEU A 38 -1.33 1.39 4.15
CA LEU A 38 -1.48 2.43 3.15
C LEU A 38 -0.96 1.97 1.79
N ILE A 39 0.18 1.29 1.79
CA ILE A 39 0.73 0.73 0.57
C ILE A 39 -0.22 -0.32 -0.01
N ALA A 40 -0.83 -1.13 0.86
CA ALA A 40 -1.78 -2.14 0.41
C ALA A 40 -2.94 -1.53 -0.35
N ILE A 41 -3.42 -0.37 0.10
CA ILE A 41 -4.50 0.33 -0.59
C ILE A 41 -4.03 0.74 -2.00
N LEU A 42 -2.80 1.24 -2.10
CA LEU A 42 -2.25 1.63 -3.39
C LEU A 42 -2.12 0.43 -4.34
N LEU A 43 -1.76 -0.72 -3.79
CA LEU A 43 -1.62 -1.92 -4.60
C LEU A 43 -2.96 -2.44 -5.07
N ASN A 44 -4.02 -2.14 -4.34
CA ASN A 44 -5.39 -2.52 -4.63
C ASN A 44 -5.69 -3.98 -4.31
N ASN A 45 -4.89 -4.91 -4.80
CA ASN A 45 -5.08 -6.32 -4.47
C ASN A 45 -3.73 -7.00 -4.34
N GLY A 46 -3.74 -8.18 -3.79
CA GLY A 46 -2.53 -8.96 -3.64
C GLY A 46 -2.22 -9.79 -4.87
N SER A 47 -1.36 -10.76 -4.70
CA SER A 47 -1.02 -11.73 -5.73
C SER A 47 -1.69 -13.04 -5.36
N LYS A 48 -1.42 -14.08 -6.13
CA LYS A 48 -1.97 -15.40 -5.86
C LYS A 48 -1.54 -15.94 -4.51
N SER A 49 -0.32 -15.65 -4.10
CA SER A 49 0.22 -16.23 -2.87
C SER A 49 0.29 -15.26 -1.70
N LYS A 50 0.10 -13.97 -1.93
CA LYS A 50 0.24 -12.99 -0.86
C LYS A 50 -0.85 -11.94 -0.90
N SER A 51 -1.29 -11.50 0.27
CA SER A 51 -2.28 -10.45 0.35
C SER A 51 -1.62 -9.11 0.02
N ALA A 52 -2.42 -8.09 -0.21
CA ALA A 52 -1.91 -6.76 -0.47
C ALA A 52 -1.09 -6.23 0.70
N VAL A 53 -1.51 -6.52 1.94
CA VAL A 53 -0.77 -6.09 3.12
C VAL A 53 0.59 -6.79 3.20
N GLU A 54 0.64 -8.08 2.87
CA GLU A 54 1.90 -8.79 2.85
C GLU A 54 2.85 -8.23 1.81
N LEU A 55 2.34 -7.91 0.63
CA LEU A 55 3.15 -7.26 -0.40
C LEU A 55 3.61 -5.88 0.05
N GLY A 56 2.74 -5.15 0.75
CA GLY A 56 3.09 -3.85 1.30
C GLY A 56 4.24 -3.94 2.29
N LYS A 57 4.24 -5.00 3.11
CA LYS A 57 5.33 -5.21 4.06
C LYS A 57 6.64 -5.52 3.34
N GLU A 58 6.57 -6.27 2.24
CA GLU A 58 7.77 -6.57 1.46
C GLU A 58 8.33 -5.31 0.80
N ILE A 59 7.45 -4.45 0.32
CA ILE A 59 7.86 -3.19 -0.27
C ILE A 59 8.57 -2.34 0.79
N LEU A 60 8.01 -2.25 1.99
CA LEU A 60 8.64 -1.49 3.06
C LEU A 60 10.00 -2.05 3.43
N LYS A 61 10.14 -3.37 3.45
CA LYS A 61 11.41 -3.98 3.76
C LYS A 61 12.46 -3.63 2.74
N LEU A 62 12.07 -3.52 1.49
CA LEU A 62 12.99 -3.15 0.44
C LEU A 62 13.56 -1.75 0.72
N GLY A 63 12.76 -0.88 1.33
CA GLY A 63 13.19 0.44 1.75
C GLY A 63 13.67 0.49 3.20
N LYS A 64 14.05 -0.66 3.76
CA LYS A 64 14.56 -0.75 5.13
C LYS A 64 13.57 -0.19 6.17
N ASP A 65 12.31 -0.38 5.91
CA ASP A 65 11.22 0.09 6.76
C ASP A 65 11.28 1.60 7.00
N ASN A 66 11.81 2.34 6.04
CA ASN A 66 11.97 3.79 6.13
C ASN A 66 11.43 4.43 4.86
N LEU A 67 10.48 5.34 5.01
CA LEU A 67 9.84 5.97 3.86
C LEU A 67 10.80 6.82 3.02
N ASN A 68 11.78 7.44 3.64
CA ASN A 68 12.75 8.21 2.88
C ASN A 68 13.61 7.29 2.01
N GLU A 69 14.00 6.15 2.55
CA GLU A 69 14.76 5.18 1.78
C GLU A 69 13.91 4.57 0.68
N LEU A 70 12.64 4.33 0.98
CA LEU A 70 11.71 3.79 0.01
C LEU A 70 11.58 4.75 -1.18
N GLY A 71 11.55 6.05 -0.90
CA GLY A 71 11.42 7.06 -1.94
C GLY A 71 12.60 7.15 -2.89
N LYS A 72 13.72 6.53 -2.54
CA LYS A 72 14.90 6.53 -3.40
C LYS A 72 14.91 5.37 -4.39
N LEU A 73 13.98 4.44 -4.23
CA LEU A 73 13.94 3.25 -5.06
C LEU A 73 13.30 3.52 -6.41
N THR A 74 13.67 2.74 -7.41
CA THR A 74 13.18 2.91 -8.77
C THR A 74 12.13 1.88 -9.12
N LEU A 75 11.49 2.06 -10.26
CA LEU A 75 10.53 1.08 -10.77
C LEU A 75 11.16 -0.30 -10.83
N LYS A 76 12.41 -0.35 -11.29
CA LYS A 76 13.12 -1.61 -11.43
C LYS A 76 13.28 -2.31 -10.09
N ASP A 77 13.58 -1.53 -9.06
CA ASP A 77 13.72 -2.09 -7.73
C ASP A 77 12.42 -2.73 -7.24
N PHE A 78 11.31 -2.05 -7.43
CA PHE A 78 10.03 -2.58 -6.97
C PHE A 78 9.61 -3.82 -7.75
N ARG A 79 9.95 -3.90 -9.02
CA ARG A 79 9.58 -5.05 -9.83
C ARG A 79 10.32 -6.32 -9.43
N LYS A 80 11.36 -6.23 -8.62
CA LYS A 80 12.06 -7.41 -8.16
C LYS A 80 11.21 -8.22 -7.18
N ILE A 81 10.19 -7.58 -6.59
CA ILE A 81 9.32 -8.28 -5.67
C ILE A 81 8.30 -9.08 -6.47
N LYS A 82 8.22 -10.38 -6.19
CA LYS A 82 7.26 -11.23 -6.88
C LYS A 82 5.86 -10.76 -6.54
N GLY A 83 5.04 -10.57 -7.54
CA GLY A 83 3.68 -10.05 -7.36
C GLY A 83 3.55 -8.57 -7.62
N ILE A 84 4.67 -7.87 -7.82
CA ILE A 84 4.67 -6.45 -8.12
C ILE A 84 5.09 -6.29 -9.58
N GLY A 85 4.13 -5.98 -10.43
CA GLY A 85 4.38 -5.76 -11.84
C GLY A 85 4.50 -4.27 -12.15
N GLU A 86 4.39 -3.96 -13.42
CA GLU A 86 4.53 -2.59 -13.89
C GLU A 86 3.48 -1.66 -13.27
N ALA A 87 2.22 -2.04 -13.32
CA ALA A 87 1.14 -1.16 -12.83
C ALA A 87 1.30 -0.83 -11.35
N LYS A 88 1.58 -1.84 -10.53
CA LYS A 88 1.75 -1.61 -9.10
C LYS A 88 2.98 -0.77 -8.80
N SER A 89 4.09 -1.02 -9.50
CA SER A 89 5.31 -0.25 -9.27
C SER A 89 5.14 1.20 -9.67
N VAL A 90 4.43 1.47 -10.77
CA VAL A 90 4.15 2.84 -11.20
C VAL A 90 3.31 3.57 -10.17
N THR A 91 2.29 2.90 -9.63
CA THR A 91 1.43 3.50 -8.61
C THR A 91 2.24 3.89 -7.37
N ILE A 92 3.12 3.01 -6.93
CA ILE A 92 3.93 3.29 -5.74
C ILE A 92 4.89 4.46 -5.99
N VAL A 93 5.58 4.44 -7.12
CA VAL A 93 6.52 5.53 -7.42
C VAL A 93 5.80 6.86 -7.55
N ALA A 94 4.63 6.87 -8.19
CA ALA A 94 3.84 8.09 -8.34
C ALA A 94 3.40 8.62 -6.97
N ALA A 95 2.94 7.73 -6.08
CA ALA A 95 2.51 8.13 -4.75
C ALA A 95 3.67 8.70 -3.93
N LEU A 96 4.84 8.06 -4.02
CA LEU A 96 6.03 8.54 -3.31
C LEU A 96 6.45 9.91 -3.80
N GLU A 97 6.36 10.14 -5.10
CA GLU A 97 6.73 11.43 -5.66
C GLU A 97 5.74 12.52 -5.21
N LEU A 98 4.46 12.21 -5.17
CA LEU A 98 3.47 13.16 -4.68
C LEU A 98 3.76 13.53 -3.21
N GLY A 99 4.11 12.54 -2.41
CA GLY A 99 4.46 12.78 -1.02
C GLY A 99 5.69 13.68 -0.89
N ARG A 100 6.68 13.46 -1.75
CA ARG A 100 7.87 14.30 -1.75
C ARG A 100 7.52 15.75 -2.09
N ARG A 101 6.68 15.94 -3.10
CA ARG A 101 6.27 17.29 -3.50
C ARG A 101 5.43 17.97 -2.44
N ARG A 102 4.60 17.21 -1.76
CA ARG A 102 3.79 17.75 -0.67
C ARG A 102 4.68 18.28 0.45
N GLN A 103 5.70 17.51 0.81
CA GLN A 103 6.61 17.92 1.86
C GLN A 103 7.42 19.14 1.45
N ALA A 104 7.85 19.20 0.20
CA ALA A 104 8.58 20.34 -0.33
C ALA A 104 7.70 21.59 -0.31
N SER A 105 6.43 21.46 -0.68
CA SER A 105 5.48 22.57 -0.65
C SER A 105 5.27 23.07 0.77
N ALA A 106 5.12 22.16 1.71
CA ALA A 106 4.94 22.52 3.12
C ALA A 106 6.14 23.30 3.64
N SER A 107 7.35 22.90 3.24
CA SER A 107 8.56 23.59 3.66
C SER A 107 8.62 25.00 3.11
N LEU A 108 8.18 25.19 1.86
CA LEU A 108 8.18 26.50 1.25
C LEU A 108 7.13 27.44 1.85
N GLU A 109 6.04 26.88 2.32
CA GLU A 109 4.96 27.65 2.91
C GLU A 109 5.18 27.98 4.38
N LYS A 110 6.19 27.37 4.99
CA LYS A 110 6.43 27.57 6.38
C LYS A 110 6.82 29.01 6.63
N PRO A 111 6.19 29.69 7.59
CA PRO A 111 6.53 31.07 7.85
C PRO A 111 7.97 31.19 8.34
N VAL A 112 8.61 32.25 7.94
CA VAL A 112 9.97 32.55 8.35
C VAL A 112 9.83 33.28 9.67
N VAL A 113 10.49 32.81 10.69
CA VAL A 113 10.38 33.42 11.99
C VAL A 113 11.55 34.33 12.26
#